data_de544ece425ccc549386a3516c8af8b5
#
_entry.id   de544ece425ccc549386a3516c8af8b5
#
_cell.length_a   1.000
_cell.length_b   1.000
_cell.length_c   1.000
_cell.angle_alpha   90.00
_cell.angle_beta   90.00
_cell.angle_gamma   90.00
#
_symmetry.space_group_name_H-M   'P 1'
#
loop_
_entity.id
_entity.type
_entity.pdbx_description
1 polymer ?
#
loop_
_entity_poly.entity_id
_entity_poly.type
_entity_poly.pdbx_seq_one_letter_code
_entity_poly.pdbx_strand_id
1 'polypeptide(L)'
;MGPRPDLPKPLRFGPVFDDPEAVLRCVRAGSPYRLQSVVDRTYAGEEYTPWFKAYWVVSGKPLLPEAEPLFREPRLLEAAAQCFGAEIIRPQVLMVNLQAPMPASAVHLDMPHFRGAPARTHAPELLYAMGRSGLFERWAIRIASALVWFHRGIGGAFECWPEGPERASQLEAPPLWNVGLLADNDRMLHRTQEIGPPEARLPHGVLRDSSELHTADEGGWKIRDGGALLRRYPAEQLRISLLWKAHALADAEEARVLDSGSDDLDPQRIETIFAQHAREHGVALPPTDDPRTDPDWIHAVAALPPM
;
A
#
# COMPACT_ATOMS: atom_id res chain seq x y z
N MET A 1 -8.15 -28.30 1.06
CA MET A 1 -8.16 -26.83 0.95
C MET A 1 -8.43 -26.49 -0.51
N GLY A 2 -9.36 -25.59 -0.83
CA GLY A 2 -9.66 -25.22 -2.22
C GLY A 2 -8.49 -24.43 -2.83
N PRO A 3 -8.37 -24.37 -4.16
CA PRO A 3 -7.36 -23.56 -4.82
C PRO A 3 -7.50 -22.10 -4.40
N ARG A 4 -6.36 -21.38 -4.33
CA ARG A 4 -6.39 -19.92 -4.13
C ARG A 4 -7.33 -19.31 -5.16
N PRO A 5 -8.25 -18.41 -4.76
CA PRO A 5 -9.02 -17.68 -5.73
C PRO A 5 -8.08 -16.91 -6.66
N ASP A 6 -8.38 -16.92 -7.94
CA ASP A 6 -7.60 -16.16 -8.93
C ASP A 6 -7.49 -14.70 -8.50
N LEU A 7 -6.32 -14.10 -8.76
CA LEU A 7 -6.14 -12.66 -8.58
C LEU A 7 -7.16 -11.92 -9.46
N PRO A 8 -7.90 -10.94 -8.91
CA PRO A 8 -8.75 -10.10 -9.73
C PRO A 8 -7.87 -9.36 -10.75
N LYS A 9 -8.33 -9.30 -12.00
CA LYS A 9 -7.61 -8.53 -13.02
C LYS A 9 -7.65 -7.06 -12.67
N PRO A 10 -6.52 -6.34 -12.75
CA PRO A 10 -6.51 -4.90 -12.50
C PRO A 10 -7.56 -4.18 -13.35
N LEU A 11 -8.35 -3.34 -12.72
CA LEU A 11 -9.40 -2.56 -13.37
C LEU A 11 -8.99 -1.08 -13.45
N ARG A 12 -8.70 -0.61 -14.67
CA ARG A 12 -8.50 0.82 -14.93
C ARG A 12 -9.86 1.51 -15.12
N PHE A 13 -10.07 2.63 -14.44
CA PHE A 13 -11.33 3.38 -14.49
C PHE A 13 -11.09 4.89 -14.36
N GLY A 14 -12.09 5.68 -14.73
CA GLY A 14 -12.06 7.13 -14.63
C GLY A 14 -12.89 7.82 -15.71
N PRO A 15 -13.12 9.13 -15.54
CA PRO A 15 -12.64 9.98 -14.45
C PRO A 15 -13.17 9.54 -13.09
N VAL A 16 -12.33 9.62 -12.03
CA VAL A 16 -12.71 9.15 -10.69
C VAL A 16 -13.53 10.22 -9.94
N PHE A 17 -13.07 11.46 -9.96
CA PHE A 17 -13.72 12.58 -9.27
C PHE A 17 -14.30 13.58 -10.26
N ASP A 18 -15.47 14.15 -9.97
CA ASP A 18 -16.08 15.18 -10.82
C ASP A 18 -15.29 16.49 -10.77
N ASP A 19 -14.74 16.87 -9.61
CA ASP A 19 -13.88 18.03 -9.44
C ASP A 19 -12.46 17.60 -9.01
N PRO A 20 -11.55 17.26 -9.94
CA PRO A 20 -10.17 16.92 -9.64
C PRO A 20 -9.39 18.08 -8.98
N GLU A 21 -9.78 19.32 -9.24
CA GLU A 21 -9.14 20.48 -8.60
C GLU A 21 -9.52 20.58 -7.11
N ALA A 22 -10.71 20.13 -6.71
CA ALA A 22 -11.06 20.03 -5.29
C ALA A 22 -10.13 19.06 -4.55
N VAL A 23 -9.79 17.93 -5.18
CA VAL A 23 -8.80 16.99 -4.63
C VAL A 23 -7.46 17.68 -4.43
N LEU A 24 -6.97 18.40 -5.44
CA LEU A 24 -5.69 19.11 -5.35
C LEU A 24 -5.72 20.24 -4.32
N ARG A 25 -6.86 20.92 -4.13
CA ARG A 25 -7.02 21.88 -3.02
C ARG A 25 -6.86 21.19 -1.65
N CYS A 26 -7.46 20.03 -1.44
CA CYS A 26 -7.24 19.22 -0.22
C CYS A 26 -5.78 18.83 -0.06
N VAL A 27 -5.12 18.37 -1.13
CA VAL A 27 -3.69 18.04 -1.12
C VAL A 27 -2.85 19.25 -0.70
N ARG A 28 -3.15 20.43 -1.22
CA ARG A 28 -2.38 21.64 -0.85
C ARG A 28 -2.65 22.09 0.59
N ALA A 29 -3.89 22.00 1.03
CA ALA A 29 -4.28 22.36 2.41
C ALA A 29 -3.65 21.44 3.46
N GLY A 30 -3.38 20.17 3.12
CA GLY A 30 -2.74 19.20 4.00
C GLY A 30 -1.24 19.39 4.21
N SER A 31 -0.60 20.35 3.51
CA SER A 31 0.83 20.66 3.69
C SER A 31 1.11 21.24 5.11
N PRO A 32 2.26 20.91 5.75
CA PRO A 32 3.38 20.12 5.24
C PRO A 32 3.19 18.60 5.33
N TYR A 33 3.86 17.87 4.44
CA TYR A 33 3.89 16.41 4.41
C TYR A 33 5.23 15.88 4.89
N ARG A 34 5.20 14.78 5.65
CA ARG A 34 6.39 14.12 6.17
C ARG A 34 6.84 12.97 5.28
N LEU A 35 8.12 12.65 5.34
CA LEU A 35 8.68 11.48 4.69
C LEU A 35 8.03 10.20 5.21
N GLN A 36 7.95 9.21 4.33
CA GLN A 36 7.59 7.85 4.70
C GLN A 36 8.78 7.17 5.38
N SER A 37 8.83 7.21 6.70
CA SER A 37 10.02 6.83 7.47
C SER A 37 10.23 5.32 7.65
N VAL A 38 9.21 4.47 7.47
CA VAL A 38 9.27 3.09 7.99
C VAL A 38 9.59 2.06 6.91
N VAL A 39 9.11 2.23 5.68
CA VAL A 39 9.27 1.21 4.63
C VAL A 39 10.61 1.33 3.91
N ASP A 40 11.14 2.52 3.76
CA ASP A 40 12.37 2.76 2.99
C ASP A 40 13.64 2.34 3.71
N ARG A 41 13.66 2.31 5.04
CA ARG A 41 14.81 1.80 5.81
C ARG A 41 15.09 0.32 5.55
N THR A 42 14.08 -0.45 5.22
CA THR A 42 14.22 -1.90 4.97
C THR A 42 14.67 -2.19 3.54
N TYR A 43 14.36 -1.30 2.59
CA TYR A 43 14.62 -1.53 1.16
C TYR A 43 15.81 -0.77 0.58
N ALA A 44 16.18 0.37 1.15
CA ALA A 44 17.19 1.27 0.59
C ALA A 44 18.47 1.39 1.44
N GLY A 45 18.67 0.58 2.47
CA GLY A 45 19.91 0.59 3.25
C GLY A 45 20.26 1.98 3.76
N GLU A 46 19.40 2.63 4.53
CA GLU A 46 19.61 3.91 5.21
C GLU A 46 19.30 5.19 4.41
N GLU A 47 18.92 5.13 3.14
CA GLU A 47 18.60 6.33 2.38
C GLU A 47 17.10 6.59 2.33
N TYR A 48 16.71 7.85 2.58
CA TYR A 48 15.34 8.31 2.39
C TYR A 48 15.11 8.66 0.94
N THR A 49 14.01 8.15 0.38
CA THR A 49 13.50 8.60 -0.90
C THR A 49 12.56 9.80 -0.72
N PRO A 50 12.44 10.72 -1.69
CA PRO A 50 11.54 11.87 -1.59
C PRO A 50 10.08 11.49 -1.79
N TRP A 51 9.61 10.58 -0.96
CA TRP A 51 8.24 10.09 -0.90
C TRP A 51 7.59 10.56 0.38
N PHE A 52 6.64 11.46 0.25
CA PHE A 52 5.89 12.09 1.34
C PHE A 52 4.47 11.58 1.35
N LYS A 53 3.87 11.45 2.53
CA LYS A 53 2.49 10.96 2.66
C LYS A 53 1.76 11.52 3.86
N ALA A 54 0.43 11.42 3.80
CA ALA A 54 -0.44 11.58 4.96
C ALA A 54 -1.65 10.65 4.85
N TYR A 55 -2.04 10.10 5.99
CA TYR A 55 -3.30 9.40 6.10
C TYR A 55 -4.42 10.43 6.35
N TRP A 56 -5.43 10.42 5.51
CA TRP A 56 -6.62 11.24 5.66
C TRP A 56 -7.78 10.47 6.29
N VAL A 57 -7.81 9.14 6.10
CA VAL A 57 -8.75 8.22 6.75
C VAL A 57 -8.00 6.96 7.18
N VAL A 58 -8.28 6.48 8.40
CA VAL A 58 -7.72 5.24 8.95
C VAL A 58 -8.84 4.44 9.61
N SER A 59 -8.95 3.17 9.31
CA SER A 59 -9.99 2.27 9.83
C SER A 59 -11.41 2.86 9.66
N GLY A 60 -11.67 3.46 8.50
CA GLY A 60 -12.93 4.10 8.16
C GLY A 60 -13.22 5.43 8.88
N LYS A 61 -12.28 5.92 9.70
CA LYS A 61 -12.45 7.17 10.47
C LYS A 61 -11.65 8.31 9.82
N PRO A 62 -12.31 9.39 9.40
CA PRO A 62 -11.64 10.56 8.86
C PRO A 62 -10.71 11.22 9.90
N LEU A 63 -9.47 11.46 9.51
CA LEU A 63 -8.51 12.32 10.23
C LEU A 63 -8.51 13.73 9.64
N LEU A 64 -8.90 13.86 8.37
CA LEU A 64 -9.11 15.09 7.65
C LEU A 64 -10.59 15.11 7.20
N PRO A 65 -11.46 15.95 7.81
CA PRO A 65 -12.90 15.96 7.50
C PRO A 65 -13.21 16.22 6.01
N GLU A 66 -12.44 17.08 5.37
CA GLU A 66 -12.60 17.45 3.96
C GLU A 66 -12.33 16.27 3.00
N ALA A 67 -11.67 15.23 3.47
CA ALA A 67 -11.40 14.03 2.67
C ALA A 67 -12.55 13.01 2.70
N GLU A 68 -13.57 13.18 3.55
CA GLU A 68 -14.65 12.22 3.65
C GLU A 68 -15.43 12.03 2.34
N PRO A 69 -15.79 13.07 1.57
CA PRO A 69 -16.42 12.88 0.26
C PRO A 69 -15.55 12.09 -0.72
N LEU A 70 -14.23 12.30 -0.71
CA LEU A 70 -13.28 11.59 -1.56
C LEU A 70 -13.15 10.11 -1.16
N PHE A 71 -13.21 9.85 0.14
CA PHE A 71 -13.17 8.50 0.70
C PHE A 71 -14.41 7.67 0.36
N ARG A 72 -15.57 8.32 0.24
CA ARG A 72 -16.86 7.69 -0.06
C ARG A 72 -17.28 7.85 -1.52
N GLU A 73 -16.35 8.18 -2.41
CA GLU A 73 -16.62 8.32 -3.84
C GLU A 73 -17.30 7.06 -4.41
N PRO A 74 -18.51 7.16 -4.96
CA PRO A 74 -19.26 5.99 -5.46
C PRO A 74 -18.51 5.19 -6.52
N ARG A 75 -17.76 5.86 -7.40
CA ARG A 75 -16.99 5.18 -8.46
C ARG A 75 -15.88 4.28 -7.92
N LEU A 76 -15.30 4.61 -6.74
CA LEU A 76 -14.36 3.72 -6.05
C LEU A 76 -15.05 2.47 -5.52
N LEU A 77 -16.24 2.63 -4.94
CA LEU A 77 -17.03 1.51 -4.41
C LEU A 77 -17.50 0.58 -5.54
N GLU A 78 -18.04 1.14 -6.62
CA GLU A 78 -18.51 0.40 -7.80
C GLU A 78 -17.36 -0.36 -8.48
N ALA A 79 -16.21 0.31 -8.71
CA ALA A 79 -15.03 -0.31 -9.28
C ALA A 79 -14.52 -1.46 -8.41
N ALA A 80 -14.51 -1.30 -7.08
CA ALA A 80 -14.09 -2.34 -6.15
C ALA A 80 -15.06 -3.54 -6.18
N ALA A 81 -16.36 -3.30 -6.14
CA ALA A 81 -17.37 -4.36 -6.23
C ALA A 81 -17.24 -5.14 -7.53
N GLN A 82 -17.10 -4.45 -8.66
CA GLN A 82 -16.91 -5.05 -9.97
C GLN A 82 -15.62 -5.88 -10.05
N CYS A 83 -14.49 -5.31 -9.65
CA CYS A 83 -13.17 -5.94 -9.77
C CYS A 83 -13.06 -7.21 -8.92
N PHE A 84 -13.60 -7.18 -7.71
CA PHE A 84 -13.50 -8.27 -6.74
C PHE A 84 -14.70 -9.23 -6.78
N GLY A 85 -15.76 -8.93 -7.52
CA GLY A 85 -17.02 -9.68 -7.46
C GLY A 85 -17.58 -9.71 -6.04
N ALA A 86 -17.46 -8.62 -5.30
CA ALA A 86 -17.84 -8.53 -3.90
C ALA A 86 -19.19 -7.82 -3.74
N GLU A 87 -20.06 -8.35 -2.87
CA GLU A 87 -21.35 -7.72 -2.56
C GLU A 87 -21.20 -6.54 -1.60
N ILE A 88 -20.18 -6.60 -0.73
CA ILE A 88 -19.97 -5.59 0.32
C ILE A 88 -18.56 -5.02 0.22
N ILE A 89 -18.49 -3.71 0.00
CA ILE A 89 -17.25 -2.94 0.02
C ILE A 89 -17.25 -2.05 1.26
N ARG A 90 -16.21 -2.22 2.10
CA ARG A 90 -16.05 -1.43 3.34
C ARG A 90 -14.76 -0.62 3.27
N PRO A 91 -14.82 0.67 2.91
CA PRO A 91 -13.65 1.54 2.88
C PRO A 91 -12.94 1.61 4.25
N GLN A 92 -11.62 1.56 4.24
CA GLN A 92 -10.78 1.53 5.43
C GLN A 92 -9.76 2.65 5.46
N VAL A 93 -9.12 2.94 4.35
CA VAL A 93 -7.99 3.87 4.27
C VAL A 93 -8.16 4.81 3.09
N LEU A 94 -7.83 6.07 3.31
CA LEU A 94 -7.50 7.02 2.26
C LEU A 94 -6.20 7.71 2.65
N MET A 95 -5.20 7.59 1.79
CA MET A 95 -3.87 8.15 1.99
C MET A 95 -3.45 8.92 0.75
N VAL A 96 -2.84 10.09 0.94
CA VAL A 96 -2.19 10.82 -0.16
C VAL A 96 -0.71 10.50 -0.19
N ASN A 97 -0.19 10.27 -1.38
CA ASN A 97 1.23 10.11 -1.67
C ASN A 97 1.68 11.24 -2.59
N LEU A 98 2.80 11.86 -2.23
CA LEU A 98 3.46 12.91 -3.01
C LEU A 98 4.91 12.48 -3.20
N GLN A 99 5.27 12.19 -4.43
CA GLN A 99 6.62 11.74 -4.79
C GLN A 99 7.29 12.80 -5.66
N ALA A 100 8.44 13.30 -5.21
CA ALA A 100 9.30 14.15 -6.02
C ALA A 100 10.18 13.28 -6.94
N PRO A 101 10.91 13.87 -7.91
CA PRO A 101 11.78 13.12 -8.80
C PRO A 101 12.71 12.16 -8.07
N MET A 102 12.63 10.87 -8.41
CA MET A 102 13.35 9.78 -7.73
C MET A 102 13.55 8.59 -8.69
N PRO A 103 14.51 7.68 -8.40
CA PRO A 103 14.60 6.40 -9.10
C PRO A 103 13.32 5.57 -8.95
N ALA A 104 13.20 4.49 -9.74
CA ALA A 104 12.11 3.54 -9.58
C ALA A 104 12.13 2.92 -8.17
N SER A 105 10.97 2.72 -7.58
CA SER A 105 10.86 2.00 -6.31
C SER A 105 11.17 0.50 -6.51
N ALA A 106 11.51 -0.18 -5.42
CA ALA A 106 11.61 -1.64 -5.44
C ALA A 106 10.26 -2.27 -5.83
N VAL A 107 10.33 -3.43 -6.48
CA VAL A 107 9.15 -4.26 -6.72
C VAL A 107 8.71 -4.87 -5.38
N HIS A 108 7.44 -4.73 -5.03
CA HIS A 108 6.93 -5.18 -3.74
C HIS A 108 5.46 -5.61 -3.83
N LEU A 109 5.00 -6.23 -2.77
CA LEU A 109 3.59 -6.42 -2.43
C LEU A 109 3.24 -5.43 -1.32
N ASP A 110 1.99 -5.00 -1.26
CA ASP A 110 1.48 -4.38 -0.05
C ASP A 110 1.39 -5.43 1.07
N MET A 111 1.36 -4.96 2.31
CA MET A 111 1.30 -5.85 3.48
C MET A 111 -0.06 -6.54 3.52
N PRO A 112 -0.09 -7.89 3.54
CA PRO A 112 -1.34 -8.64 3.57
C PRO A 112 -2.07 -8.50 4.90
N HIS A 113 -3.39 -8.66 4.87
CA HIS A 113 -4.28 -8.48 6.01
C HIS A 113 -4.95 -9.81 6.38
N PHE A 114 -4.97 -10.10 7.68
CA PHE A 114 -5.58 -11.33 8.20
C PHE A 114 -6.48 -11.03 9.40
N ARG A 115 -7.60 -11.74 9.50
CA ARG A 115 -8.47 -11.70 10.68
C ARG A 115 -7.70 -12.22 11.92
N GLY A 116 -7.72 -11.44 13.00
CA GLY A 116 -7.01 -11.75 14.24
C GLY A 116 -5.53 -11.39 14.26
N ALA A 117 -4.92 -11.01 13.13
CA ALA A 117 -3.51 -10.64 13.05
C ALA A 117 -3.29 -9.20 12.51
N PRO A 118 -3.71 -8.18 13.26
CA PRO A 118 -3.56 -6.80 12.82
C PRO A 118 -2.10 -6.32 12.89
N ALA A 119 -1.68 -5.49 11.93
CA ALA A 119 -0.34 -4.94 11.81
C ALA A 119 0.16 -4.14 13.03
N ARG A 120 -0.75 -3.63 13.87
CA ARG A 120 -0.37 -2.92 15.11
C ARG A 120 0.24 -3.84 16.19
N THR A 121 0.04 -5.16 16.10
CA THR A 121 0.48 -6.16 17.10
C THR A 121 1.30 -7.30 16.52
N HIS A 122 1.47 -7.36 15.21
CA HIS A 122 2.23 -8.39 14.50
C HIS A 122 3.32 -7.71 13.66
N ALA A 123 4.51 -8.28 13.66
CA ALA A 123 5.61 -7.78 12.84
C ALA A 123 5.26 -7.87 11.35
N PRO A 124 5.61 -6.86 10.54
CA PRO A 124 5.37 -6.89 9.10
C PRO A 124 5.94 -8.14 8.42
N GLU A 125 7.12 -8.58 8.83
CA GLU A 125 7.82 -9.75 8.29
C GLU A 125 7.00 -11.03 8.50
N LEU A 126 6.34 -11.16 9.66
CA LEU A 126 5.43 -12.27 9.93
C LEU A 126 4.22 -12.24 8.99
N LEU A 127 3.59 -11.07 8.83
CA LEU A 127 2.43 -10.93 7.94
C LEU A 127 2.80 -11.28 6.49
N TYR A 128 3.98 -10.84 6.02
CA TYR A 128 4.49 -11.25 4.71
C TYR A 128 4.78 -12.76 4.63
N ALA A 129 5.33 -13.37 5.69
CA ALA A 129 5.55 -14.83 5.76
C ALA A 129 4.22 -15.60 5.68
N MET A 130 3.20 -15.15 6.42
CA MET A 130 1.84 -15.70 6.37
C MET A 130 1.26 -15.61 4.96
N GLY A 131 1.38 -14.46 4.29
CA GLY A 131 0.90 -14.26 2.92
C GLY A 131 1.60 -15.15 1.90
N ARG A 132 2.93 -15.25 1.96
CA ARG A 132 3.72 -16.08 1.04
C ARG A 132 3.47 -17.58 1.22
N SER A 133 3.27 -18.02 2.47
CA SER A 133 3.10 -19.45 2.77
C SER A 133 1.84 -20.06 2.15
N GLY A 134 0.79 -19.28 1.98
CA GLY A 134 -0.54 -19.76 1.58
C GLY A 134 -1.33 -20.49 2.68
N LEU A 135 -0.71 -20.73 3.85
CA LEU A 135 -1.33 -21.47 4.95
C LEU A 135 -2.51 -20.72 5.60
N PHE A 136 -2.57 -19.41 5.44
CA PHE A 136 -3.51 -18.52 6.12
C PHE A 136 -4.60 -17.97 5.23
N GLU A 137 -4.79 -18.49 4.03
CA GLU A 137 -5.79 -18.01 3.05
C GLU A 137 -7.22 -17.93 3.63
N ARG A 138 -7.58 -18.87 4.49
CA ARG A 138 -8.87 -18.88 5.17
C ARG A 138 -9.13 -17.62 6.00
N TRP A 139 -8.09 -16.99 6.50
CA TRP A 139 -8.17 -15.79 7.34
C TRP A 139 -7.80 -14.52 6.60
N ALA A 140 -7.34 -14.64 5.36
CA ALA A 140 -6.98 -13.48 4.58
C ALA A 140 -8.20 -12.59 4.32
N ILE A 141 -8.01 -11.29 4.49
CA ILE A 141 -8.99 -10.27 4.16
C ILE A 141 -8.64 -9.74 2.77
N ARG A 142 -9.55 -9.85 1.81
CA ARG A 142 -9.34 -9.32 0.47
C ARG A 142 -9.37 -7.79 0.51
N ILE A 143 -8.28 -7.17 0.08
CA ILE A 143 -8.12 -5.71 0.09
C ILE A 143 -8.21 -5.17 -1.34
N ALA A 144 -9.29 -4.47 -1.62
CA ALA A 144 -9.40 -3.67 -2.84
C ALA A 144 -8.54 -2.41 -2.68
N SER A 145 -7.45 -2.32 -3.45
CA SER A 145 -6.54 -1.17 -3.45
C SER A 145 -6.72 -0.35 -4.72
N ALA A 146 -7.20 0.88 -4.60
CA ALA A 146 -7.29 1.83 -5.71
C ALA A 146 -6.19 2.88 -5.60
N LEU A 147 -5.38 3.01 -6.64
CA LEU A 147 -4.48 4.14 -6.85
C LEU A 147 -5.14 5.11 -7.82
N VAL A 148 -5.39 6.35 -7.37
CA VAL A 148 -5.92 7.42 -8.22
C VAL A 148 -4.85 8.49 -8.39
N TRP A 149 -4.48 8.80 -9.63
CA TRP A 149 -3.35 9.68 -9.92
C TRP A 149 -3.77 11.06 -10.39
N PHE A 150 -2.91 12.04 -10.02
CA PHE A 150 -2.91 13.42 -10.48
C PHE A 150 -1.48 13.78 -10.90
N HIS A 151 -1.02 13.21 -12.02
CA HIS A 151 0.33 13.36 -12.52
C HIS A 151 0.34 13.54 -14.05
N ARG A 152 0.98 14.61 -14.49
CA ARG A 152 1.16 14.95 -15.92
C ARG A 152 2.63 15.10 -16.31
N GLY A 153 3.54 14.90 -15.34
CA GLY A 153 4.97 15.04 -15.52
C GLY A 153 5.62 13.86 -16.25
N ILE A 154 6.94 13.89 -16.28
CA ILE A 154 7.76 12.88 -16.93
C ILE A 154 7.94 11.68 -16.00
N GLY A 155 7.82 10.47 -16.52
CA GLY A 155 8.01 9.25 -15.76
C GLY A 155 6.88 8.97 -14.75
N GLY A 156 7.16 8.18 -13.73
CA GLY A 156 6.20 7.89 -12.66
C GLY A 156 5.07 6.95 -13.07
N ALA A 157 5.28 6.14 -14.11
CA ALA A 157 4.36 5.07 -14.46
C ALA A 157 4.19 4.08 -13.29
N PHE A 158 3.02 3.46 -13.23
CA PHE A 158 2.80 2.33 -12.33
C PHE A 158 2.97 1.04 -13.11
N GLU A 159 3.86 0.18 -12.64
CA GLU A 159 4.14 -1.12 -13.23
C GLU A 159 3.66 -2.22 -12.31
N CYS A 160 2.95 -3.21 -12.86
CA CYS A 160 2.42 -4.32 -12.07
C CYS A 160 2.50 -5.65 -12.83
N TRP A 161 2.45 -6.76 -12.09
CA TRP A 161 2.53 -8.14 -12.61
C TRP A 161 1.29 -8.95 -12.21
N PRO A 162 0.16 -8.76 -12.90
CA PRO A 162 -1.09 -9.47 -12.55
C PRO A 162 -1.01 -10.98 -12.71
N GLU A 163 -0.17 -11.46 -13.62
CA GLU A 163 0.01 -12.88 -13.91
C GLU A 163 1.28 -13.46 -13.26
N GLY A 164 1.87 -12.73 -12.31
CA GLY A 164 3.07 -13.12 -11.59
C GLY A 164 4.39 -12.66 -12.24
N PRO A 165 5.51 -12.77 -11.50
CA PRO A 165 6.80 -12.19 -11.89
C PRO A 165 7.42 -12.79 -13.16
N GLU A 166 7.01 -14.01 -13.54
CA GLU A 166 7.52 -14.70 -14.74
C GLU A 166 6.80 -14.27 -16.02
N ARG A 167 5.78 -13.41 -15.91
CA ARG A 167 5.02 -12.89 -17.04
C ARG A 167 5.35 -11.42 -17.30
N ALA A 168 4.97 -10.95 -18.48
CA ALA A 168 5.15 -9.55 -18.83
C ALA A 168 4.40 -8.62 -17.86
N SER A 169 5.06 -7.55 -17.44
CA SER A 169 4.41 -6.50 -16.64
C SER A 169 3.41 -5.72 -17.48
N GLN A 170 2.44 -5.13 -16.79
CA GLN A 170 1.54 -4.11 -17.32
C GLN A 170 1.99 -2.73 -16.82
N LEU A 171 1.86 -1.72 -17.67
CA LEU A 171 2.34 -0.38 -17.38
C LEU A 171 1.23 0.65 -17.57
N GLU A 172 0.90 1.35 -16.48
CA GLU A 172 0.07 2.56 -16.51
C GLU A 172 0.98 3.78 -16.61
N ALA A 173 1.08 4.35 -17.80
CA ALA A 173 2.00 5.45 -18.08
C ALA A 173 1.30 6.82 -18.09
N PRO A 174 2.00 7.91 -17.76
CA PRO A 174 1.48 9.27 -17.89
C PRO A 174 1.05 9.62 -19.34
N PRO A 175 0.05 10.53 -19.48
CA PRO A 175 -0.57 11.31 -18.42
C PRO A 175 -1.57 10.52 -17.57
N LEU A 176 -1.38 10.58 -16.25
CA LEU A 176 -2.23 9.94 -15.27
C LEU A 176 -3.01 11.02 -14.49
N TRP A 177 -4.16 11.40 -15.00
CA TRP A 177 -4.93 12.52 -14.46
C TRP A 177 -6.36 12.13 -14.18
N ASN A 178 -6.71 12.10 -12.88
CA ASN A 178 -8.05 11.72 -12.41
C ASN A 178 -8.48 10.33 -12.94
N VAL A 179 -7.53 9.43 -13.02
CA VAL A 179 -7.72 8.03 -13.42
C VAL A 179 -7.26 7.13 -12.30
N GLY A 180 -7.94 6.01 -12.13
CA GLY A 180 -7.65 5.01 -11.12
C GLY A 180 -7.29 3.66 -11.72
N LEU A 181 -6.48 2.91 -10.99
CA LEU A 181 -6.28 1.47 -11.17
C LEU A 181 -6.65 0.80 -9.85
N LEU A 182 -7.57 -0.14 -9.91
CA LEU A 182 -7.99 -0.95 -8.78
C LEU A 182 -7.45 -2.37 -8.95
N ALA A 183 -6.80 -2.90 -7.91
CA ALA A 183 -6.18 -4.21 -7.91
C ALA A 183 -6.04 -4.78 -6.49
N ASP A 184 -5.64 -6.04 -6.38
CA ASP A 184 -5.22 -6.68 -5.14
C ASP A 184 -3.70 -6.49 -4.96
N ASN A 185 -3.29 -5.34 -4.45
CA ASN A 185 -1.88 -5.01 -4.26
C ASN A 185 -1.21 -5.84 -3.15
N ASP A 186 -1.98 -6.45 -2.26
CA ASP A 186 -1.45 -7.35 -1.24
C ASP A 186 -0.95 -8.67 -1.86
N ARG A 187 -1.38 -8.98 -3.09
CA ARG A 187 -1.03 -10.22 -3.82
C ARG A 187 -0.42 -9.98 -5.20
N MET A 188 -0.53 -8.78 -5.75
CA MET A 188 0.01 -8.40 -7.05
C MET A 188 1.30 -7.61 -6.89
N LEU A 189 2.42 -8.12 -7.41
CA LEU A 189 3.68 -7.39 -7.45
C LEU A 189 3.52 -6.10 -8.24
N HIS A 190 4.08 -5.03 -7.71
CA HIS A 190 4.00 -3.70 -8.33
C HIS A 190 5.15 -2.78 -7.91
N ARG A 191 5.32 -1.70 -8.67
CA ARG A 191 6.23 -0.58 -8.34
C ARG A 191 5.84 0.71 -9.03
N THR A 192 6.40 1.82 -8.55
CA THR A 192 6.43 3.09 -9.29
C THR A 192 7.74 3.15 -10.09
N GLN A 193 7.65 3.39 -11.38
CA GLN A 193 8.80 3.67 -12.24
C GLN A 193 9.45 5.01 -11.89
N GLU A 194 10.66 5.26 -12.40
CA GLU A 194 11.36 6.52 -12.15
C GLU A 194 10.50 7.75 -12.43
N ILE A 195 10.63 8.76 -11.57
CA ILE A 195 9.89 10.01 -11.65
C ILE A 195 10.85 11.13 -12.01
N GLY A 196 10.47 11.90 -12.99
CA GLY A 196 11.24 13.05 -13.45
C GLY A 196 12.61 12.72 -14.04
N PRO A 197 13.29 13.71 -14.62
CA PRO A 197 14.62 13.50 -15.14
C PRO A 197 15.68 13.45 -14.03
N PRO A 198 16.81 12.75 -14.24
CA PRO A 198 17.85 12.56 -13.21
C PRO A 198 18.37 13.86 -12.57
N GLU A 199 18.50 14.95 -13.35
CA GLU A 199 18.95 16.26 -12.88
C GLU A 199 17.96 16.95 -11.94
N ALA A 200 16.70 16.52 -11.94
CA ALA A 200 15.69 17.03 -11.01
C ALA A 200 15.70 16.28 -9.67
N ARG A 201 16.44 15.19 -9.53
CA ARG A 201 16.55 14.42 -8.28
C ARG A 201 17.34 15.17 -7.22
N LEU A 202 17.03 14.89 -5.96
CA LEU A 202 17.87 15.32 -4.84
C LEU A 202 19.18 14.52 -4.83
N PRO A 203 20.29 15.12 -4.40
CA PRO A 203 21.51 14.37 -4.11
C PRO A 203 21.28 13.32 -3.03
N HIS A 204 22.06 12.24 -3.07
CA HIS A 204 22.05 11.21 -2.03
C HIS A 204 22.31 11.77 -0.64
N GLY A 205 21.64 11.22 0.36
CA GLY A 205 21.89 11.50 1.77
C GLY A 205 21.50 12.89 2.25
N VAL A 206 20.78 13.70 1.45
CA VAL A 206 20.33 15.04 1.90
C VAL A 206 19.04 15.01 2.69
N LEU A 207 18.19 14.00 2.48
CA LEU A 207 16.94 13.85 3.22
C LEU A 207 17.19 13.32 4.64
N ARG A 208 16.39 13.76 5.58
CA ARG A 208 16.38 13.34 6.99
C ARG A 208 14.95 13.03 7.43
N ASP A 209 14.77 12.37 8.56
CA ASP A 209 13.44 12.16 9.19
C ASP A 209 12.66 13.47 9.36
N SER A 210 13.40 14.58 9.57
CA SER A 210 12.84 15.93 9.74
C SER A 210 12.49 16.62 8.43
N SER A 211 12.81 16.02 7.29
CA SER A 211 12.51 16.63 5.99
C SER A 211 11.02 16.63 5.70
N GLU A 212 10.52 17.77 5.22
CA GLU A 212 9.10 17.98 4.94
C GLU A 212 8.89 18.56 3.54
N LEU A 213 7.78 18.18 2.93
CA LEU A 213 7.30 18.74 1.66
C LEU A 213 6.25 19.82 1.95
N HIS A 214 6.53 21.04 1.56
CA HIS A 214 5.65 22.19 1.72
C HIS A 214 5.12 22.69 0.38
N THR A 215 3.94 23.31 0.39
CA THR A 215 3.50 24.12 -0.74
C THR A 215 4.44 25.30 -0.95
N ALA A 216 4.60 25.72 -2.21
CA ALA A 216 5.33 26.90 -2.60
C ALA A 216 4.43 27.84 -3.41
N ASP A 217 4.90 29.05 -3.69
CA ASP A 217 4.23 30.01 -4.53
C ASP A 217 4.03 29.46 -5.96
N GLU A 218 3.15 30.08 -6.74
CA GLU A 218 2.85 29.70 -8.13
C GLU A 218 2.41 28.25 -8.34
N GLY A 219 1.83 27.65 -7.28
CA GLY A 219 1.34 26.28 -7.36
C GLY A 219 2.40 25.19 -7.18
N GLY A 220 3.68 25.56 -7.01
CA GLY A 220 4.80 24.63 -6.83
C GLY A 220 4.88 24.00 -5.44
N TRP A 221 6.00 23.27 -5.23
CA TRP A 221 6.32 22.58 -4.00
C TRP A 221 7.79 22.83 -3.59
N LYS A 222 8.10 22.67 -2.32
CA LYS A 222 9.46 22.80 -1.80
C LYS A 222 9.73 21.79 -0.71
N ILE A 223 10.89 21.16 -0.76
CA ILE A 223 11.38 20.29 0.30
C ILE A 223 12.27 21.11 1.24
N ARG A 224 12.04 20.99 2.53
CA ARG A 224 12.80 21.66 3.59
C ARG A 224 13.26 20.63 4.61
N ASP A 225 14.39 20.96 5.28
CA ASP A 225 14.87 20.21 6.43
C ASP A 225 15.36 21.19 7.50
N GLY A 226 14.81 21.09 8.72
CA GLY A 226 15.16 21.97 9.83
C GLY A 226 15.11 23.48 9.49
N GLY A 227 14.21 23.89 8.57
CA GLY A 227 14.13 25.27 8.09
C GLY A 227 14.94 25.58 6.83
N ALA A 228 15.96 24.79 6.50
CA ALA A 228 16.73 24.95 5.25
C ALA A 228 15.93 24.52 4.02
N LEU A 229 16.02 25.26 2.93
CA LEU A 229 15.45 24.87 1.65
C LEU A 229 16.38 23.87 0.96
N LEU A 230 15.93 22.65 0.72
CA LEU A 230 16.68 21.66 -0.03
C LEU A 230 16.46 21.80 -1.54
N ARG A 231 15.18 21.87 -1.97
CA ARG A 231 14.84 22.04 -3.39
C ARG A 231 13.41 22.58 -3.58
N ARG A 232 13.19 23.21 -4.73
CA ARG A 232 11.87 23.62 -5.24
C ARG A 232 11.53 22.79 -6.46
N TYR A 233 10.24 22.51 -6.62
CA TYR A 233 9.68 21.77 -7.77
C TYR A 233 8.45 22.48 -8.29
N PRO A 234 8.30 22.67 -9.61
CA PRO A 234 7.01 23.03 -10.19
C PRO A 234 5.99 21.92 -9.96
N ALA A 235 4.70 22.26 -10.01
CA ALA A 235 3.61 21.34 -9.64
C ALA A 235 3.64 20.04 -10.46
N GLU A 236 3.93 20.10 -11.72
CA GLU A 236 3.96 18.97 -12.66
C GLU A 236 5.10 17.97 -12.39
N GLN A 237 6.14 18.37 -11.66
CA GLN A 237 7.23 17.47 -11.31
C GLN A 237 6.92 16.56 -10.12
N LEU A 238 5.84 16.85 -9.36
CA LEU A 238 5.40 15.94 -8.32
C LEU A 238 4.40 14.92 -8.88
N ARG A 239 4.62 13.67 -8.53
CA ARG A 239 3.65 12.61 -8.75
C ARG A 239 2.74 12.53 -7.53
N ILE A 240 1.51 12.97 -7.69
CA ILE A 240 0.49 12.92 -6.64
C ILE A 240 -0.42 11.72 -6.90
N SER A 241 -0.68 10.92 -5.89
CA SER A 241 -1.68 9.85 -5.95
C SER A 241 -2.43 9.72 -4.63
N LEU A 242 -3.69 9.34 -4.73
CA LEU A 242 -4.48 8.87 -3.60
C LEU A 242 -4.42 7.33 -3.59
N LEU A 243 -4.11 6.74 -2.45
CA LEU A 243 -4.28 5.32 -2.18
C LEU A 243 -5.54 5.15 -1.34
N TRP A 244 -6.53 4.48 -1.91
CA TRP A 244 -7.75 4.09 -1.23
C TRP A 244 -7.75 2.58 -1.04
N LYS A 245 -8.06 2.11 0.17
CA LYS A 245 -8.16 0.67 0.47
C LYS A 245 -9.50 0.36 1.13
N ALA A 246 -10.09 -0.77 0.73
CA ALA A 246 -11.33 -1.28 1.30
C ALA A 246 -11.28 -2.80 1.48
N HIS A 247 -12.02 -3.30 2.46
CA HIS A 247 -12.34 -4.72 2.52
C HIS A 247 -13.35 -5.05 1.40
N ALA A 248 -13.05 -6.06 0.59
CA ALA A 248 -13.93 -6.59 -0.44
C ALA A 248 -14.49 -7.93 0.03
N LEU A 249 -15.69 -7.90 0.61
CA LEU A 249 -16.33 -9.04 1.24
C LEU A 249 -17.32 -9.67 0.26
N ALA A 250 -17.26 -11.00 0.13
CA ALA A 250 -18.08 -11.74 -0.83
C ALA A 250 -19.56 -11.54 -0.57
N ASP A 251 -19.96 -11.63 0.70
CA ASP A 251 -21.35 -11.61 1.13
C ASP A 251 -21.52 -11.16 2.59
N ALA A 252 -22.75 -11.19 3.07
CA ALA A 252 -23.09 -10.82 4.46
C ALA A 252 -22.55 -11.82 5.49
N GLU A 253 -22.31 -13.07 5.13
CA GLU A 253 -21.74 -14.06 6.05
C GLU A 253 -20.25 -13.79 6.30
N GLU A 254 -19.47 -13.48 5.25
CA GLU A 254 -18.08 -13.07 5.41
C GLU A 254 -17.97 -11.79 6.26
N ALA A 255 -18.90 -10.84 6.02
CA ALA A 255 -18.97 -9.64 6.83
C ALA A 255 -19.27 -9.93 8.30
N ARG A 256 -20.19 -10.83 8.59
CA ARG A 256 -20.54 -11.26 9.95
C ARG A 256 -19.37 -11.95 10.66
N VAL A 257 -18.65 -12.82 9.97
CA VAL A 257 -17.46 -13.49 10.50
C VAL A 257 -16.37 -12.46 10.84
N LEU A 258 -16.12 -11.51 9.95
CA LEU A 258 -15.15 -10.43 10.21
C LEU A 258 -15.54 -9.57 11.42
N ASP A 259 -16.83 -9.21 11.53
CA ASP A 259 -17.31 -8.34 12.62
C ASP A 259 -17.34 -9.03 13.97
N SER A 260 -17.65 -10.33 14.01
CA SER A 260 -17.73 -11.10 15.24
C SER A 260 -16.36 -11.51 15.77
N GLY A 261 -15.33 -11.61 14.90
CA GLY A 261 -14.03 -12.18 15.26
C GLY A 261 -14.09 -13.65 15.69
N SER A 262 -15.19 -14.36 15.40
CA SER A 262 -15.47 -15.70 15.93
C SER A 262 -14.51 -16.80 15.47
N ASP A 263 -13.78 -16.54 14.39
CA ASP A 263 -12.77 -17.44 13.82
C ASP A 263 -11.43 -16.72 13.60
N ASP A 264 -11.13 -15.71 14.41
CA ASP A 264 -9.91 -14.94 14.31
C ASP A 264 -8.69 -15.79 14.68
N LEU A 265 -7.55 -15.45 14.05
CA LEU A 265 -6.26 -16.00 14.44
C LEU A 265 -5.86 -15.46 15.82
N ASP A 266 -5.29 -16.34 16.61
CA ASP A 266 -4.51 -15.99 17.80
C ASP A 266 -3.05 -16.42 17.63
N PRO A 267 -2.12 -15.92 18.46
CA PRO A 267 -0.71 -16.25 18.34
C PRO A 267 -0.39 -17.74 18.40
N GLN A 268 -1.08 -18.49 19.26
CA GLN A 268 -0.88 -19.94 19.41
C GLN A 268 -1.32 -20.70 18.14
N ARG A 269 -2.40 -20.26 17.52
CA ARG A 269 -2.88 -20.85 16.26
C ARG A 269 -1.90 -20.58 15.11
N ILE A 270 -1.34 -19.36 15.04
CA ILE A 270 -0.31 -19.03 14.06
C ILE A 270 0.92 -19.92 14.23
N GLU A 271 1.42 -20.04 15.46
CA GLU A 271 2.54 -20.91 15.79
C GLU A 271 2.26 -22.36 15.42
N THR A 272 1.09 -22.90 15.81
CA THR A 272 0.71 -24.29 15.54
C THR A 272 0.68 -24.60 14.04
N ILE A 273 0.12 -23.69 13.21
CA ILE A 273 0.04 -23.86 11.75
C ILE A 273 1.44 -23.91 11.15
N PHE A 274 2.32 -22.96 11.50
CA PHE A 274 3.69 -22.97 10.99
C PHE A 274 4.51 -24.17 11.49
N ALA A 275 4.37 -24.55 12.78
CA ALA A 275 5.07 -25.70 13.33
C ALA A 275 4.64 -27.02 12.67
N GLN A 276 3.37 -27.17 12.32
CA GLN A 276 2.90 -28.32 11.56
C GLN A 276 3.54 -28.34 10.15
N HIS A 277 3.50 -27.22 9.43
CA HIS A 277 4.08 -27.12 8.10
C HIS A 277 5.59 -27.37 8.10
N ALA A 278 6.30 -26.83 9.09
CA ALA A 278 7.74 -27.06 9.26
C ALA A 278 8.06 -28.56 9.48
N ARG A 279 7.29 -29.26 10.32
CA ARG A 279 7.46 -30.71 10.52
C ARG A 279 7.24 -31.51 9.24
N GLU A 280 6.23 -31.16 8.45
CA GLU A 280 5.94 -31.81 7.18
C GLU A 280 7.11 -31.67 6.18
N HIS A 281 7.93 -30.62 6.33
CA HIS A 281 9.11 -30.36 5.50
C HIS A 281 10.44 -30.74 6.19
N GLY A 282 10.39 -31.37 7.37
CA GLY A 282 11.59 -31.78 8.10
C GLY A 282 12.41 -30.63 8.69
N VAL A 283 11.78 -29.45 8.89
CA VAL A 283 12.42 -28.26 9.45
C VAL A 283 12.08 -28.14 10.93
N ALA A 284 13.09 -27.91 11.77
CA ALA A 284 12.89 -27.57 13.17
C ALA A 284 12.81 -26.05 13.33
N LEU A 285 11.73 -25.55 13.94
CA LEU A 285 11.62 -24.12 14.29
C LEU A 285 12.25 -23.86 15.66
N PRO A 286 12.86 -22.69 15.90
CA PRO A 286 13.29 -22.29 17.22
C PRO A 286 12.08 -22.14 18.15
N PRO A 287 12.24 -22.31 19.49
CA PRO A 287 11.19 -21.99 20.44
C PRO A 287 10.91 -20.48 20.43
N THR A 288 9.68 -20.09 20.70
CA THR A 288 9.30 -18.68 20.82
C THR A 288 8.35 -18.47 22.01
N ASP A 289 8.49 -17.35 22.71
CA ASP A 289 7.54 -16.92 23.72
C ASP A 289 6.42 -16.04 23.12
N ASP A 290 6.70 -15.38 22.00
CA ASP A 290 5.71 -14.58 21.28
C ASP A 290 5.96 -14.61 19.75
N PRO A 291 5.26 -15.48 19.01
CA PRO A 291 5.43 -15.61 17.56
C PRO A 291 5.10 -14.35 16.77
N ARG A 292 4.43 -13.37 17.40
CA ARG A 292 4.06 -12.12 16.72
C ARG A 292 5.24 -11.19 16.45
N THR A 293 6.27 -11.25 17.29
CA THR A 293 7.34 -10.25 17.33
C THR A 293 8.75 -10.83 17.44
N ASP A 294 8.87 -12.15 17.67
CA ASP A 294 10.16 -12.84 17.81
C ASP A 294 10.90 -12.88 16.45
N PRO A 295 12.02 -12.17 16.28
CA PRO A 295 12.69 -12.05 14.99
C PRO A 295 13.30 -13.37 14.51
N ASP A 296 13.84 -14.21 15.41
CA ASP A 296 14.50 -15.47 15.05
C ASP A 296 13.45 -16.48 14.57
N TRP A 297 12.33 -16.57 15.28
CA TRP A 297 11.22 -17.42 14.88
C TRP A 297 10.61 -16.95 13.55
N ILE A 298 10.36 -15.63 13.41
CA ILE A 298 9.82 -15.04 12.18
C ILE A 298 10.76 -15.30 10.99
N HIS A 299 12.07 -15.16 11.18
CA HIS A 299 13.04 -15.48 10.14
C HIS A 299 12.97 -16.95 9.70
N ALA A 300 12.86 -17.87 10.68
CA ALA A 300 12.76 -19.30 10.41
C ALA A 300 11.48 -19.66 9.63
N VAL A 301 10.30 -19.12 10.04
CA VAL A 301 9.04 -19.39 9.31
C VAL A 301 9.00 -18.73 7.93
N ALA A 302 9.68 -17.59 7.76
CA ALA A 302 9.78 -16.92 6.49
C ALA A 302 10.63 -17.70 5.45
N ALA A 303 11.50 -18.59 5.92
CA ALA A 303 12.32 -19.46 5.09
C ALA A 303 11.63 -20.77 4.67
N LEU A 304 10.45 -21.07 5.23
CA LEU A 304 9.70 -22.28 4.87
C LEU A 304 9.20 -22.19 3.41
N PRO A 305 9.14 -23.32 2.69
CA PRO A 305 8.56 -23.36 1.35
C PRO A 305 7.07 -22.99 1.40
N PRO A 306 6.51 -22.36 0.36
CA PRO A 306 5.06 -22.18 0.26
C PRO A 306 4.36 -23.55 0.09
N MET A 307 3.03 -23.58 0.32
CA MET A 307 2.21 -24.76 0.06
C MET A 307 2.21 -25.15 -1.41
#